data_e559ae4dfab70cbeb2fe16a958025405
#
_entry.id   e559ae4dfab70cbeb2fe16a958025405
#
_cell.length_a   1.000
_cell.length_b   1.000
_cell.length_c   1.000
_cell.angle_alpha   90.00
_cell.angle_beta   90.00
_cell.angle_gamma   90.00
#
_symmetry.space_group_name_H-M   'P 1'
#
loop_
_entity.id
_entity.type
_entity.pdbx_description
1 polymer ?
#
loop_
_entity_poly.entity_id
_entity_poly.type
_entity_poly.pdbx_seq_one_letter_code
_entity_poly.pdbx_strand_id
1 'polypeptide(L)'
;LIFGKEKKXKTXKFLSPLXXFAEETQEIEYRKDLFTGXECRINIQRSKRVKQASSXQENSAEVTAMXNKTKXNCFFCPXNXEKCTPKXTGLNEERIMVGESCAFPNLFPFGLYHGVATFSTEHFLDLPQFSIELILNNLKASILFMEIASRQESKAKYPVWSWNHLPSAAASIIHPHTQILIDEEPTPFQAKLIENSRKYFAQTGQSYWLKLIAEEKEAKERFIGEVGNKDNGVAVLASYAPVGNNEALLIFKNASTFSELNEEQLSSFAACLVKILQGYKESGVNAFNVTTYAGSMDKKDKDYYTLHARIISRPKFQPLYTNDVGFMEKFHYAWIIETKPEDVACKMSKYFK
;
A
#
# COMPACT_ATOMS: atom_id res chain seq x y z
N LEU A 1 -5.84 17.80 22.57
CA LEU A 1 -5.59 16.56 21.81
C LEU A 1 -4.15 16.55 21.30
N ILE A 2 -3.36 15.60 21.78
CA ILE A 2 -1.95 15.54 21.44
C ILE A 2 -1.75 15.08 19.99
N PHE A 3 -2.67 14.31 19.46
CA PHE A 3 -2.61 13.82 18.09
C PHE A 3 -3.93 14.09 17.36
N GLY A 4 -4.10 15.35 16.97
CA GLY A 4 -5.30 15.79 16.28
C GLY A 4 -5.16 15.78 14.76
N LYS A 5 -6.23 16.22 14.14
CA LYS A 5 -6.29 16.41 12.68
C LYS A 5 -6.57 17.87 12.39
N GLU A 6 -5.79 18.46 11.50
CA GLU A 6 -5.92 19.87 11.13
C GLU A 6 -6.37 19.99 9.68
N LYS A 7 -7.24 20.97 9.43
CA LYS A 7 -7.78 21.23 8.10
C LYS A 7 -7.94 22.72 7.85
N LYS A 8 -7.54 23.19 6.69
CA LYS A 8 -7.70 24.59 6.24
C LYS A 8 -8.16 24.59 4.78
N UNK A 9 -8.92 25.22 4.22
CA UNK A 9 -9.37 25.33 3.06
C UNK A 9 -8.93 26.57 2.60
N LYS A 10 -8.56 26.82 1.60
CA LYS A 10 -8.19 28.05 0.91
C LYS A 10 -8.74 28.06 -0.51
N THR A 11 -9.03 29.27 -0.96
CA THR A 11 -9.57 29.44 -2.31
C THR A 11 -8.68 30.29 -3.20
N UNK A 12 -8.53 29.88 -4.36
CA UNK A 12 -7.88 30.55 -5.22
C UNK A 12 -8.84 31.00 -6.18
N LYS A 13 -8.80 32.20 -6.62
CA LYS A 13 -9.61 32.80 -7.68
C LYS A 13 -8.73 33.26 -8.83
N PHE A 14 -9.20 33.03 -10.05
CA PHE A 14 -8.45 33.42 -11.24
C PHE A 14 -9.39 33.47 -12.46
N LEU A 15 -8.92 34.10 -13.53
CA LEU A 15 -9.64 34.10 -14.81
C LEU A 15 -9.25 32.83 -15.57
N SER A 16 -10.23 31.99 -15.84
CA SER A 16 -9.99 30.65 -16.39
C SER A 16 -10.22 30.60 -17.91
N PRO A 17 -9.28 30.11 -18.70
CA PRO A 17 -9.51 29.88 -20.12
C PRO A 17 -10.60 28.85 -20.38
N LEU A 18 -10.83 28.02 -19.46
CA LEU A 18 -11.92 27.04 -19.55
C LEU A 18 -13.31 27.70 -19.47
N UNK A 19 -13.31 29.06 -19.17
CA UNK A 19 -14.45 29.69 -19.12
C UNK A 19 -14.42 30.88 -19.88
N UNK A 20 -13.55 30.79 -20.59
CA UNK A 20 -13.48 31.85 -21.25
C UNK A 20 -13.00 32.95 -20.57
N PHE A 21 -12.25 32.95 -19.86
CA PHE A 21 -11.64 33.91 -18.96
C PHE A 21 -12.63 34.57 -17.98
N ALA A 22 -13.71 33.88 -17.67
CA ALA A 22 -14.52 34.27 -16.53
C ALA A 22 -13.83 33.87 -15.22
N GLU A 23 -14.23 34.48 -14.11
CA GLU A 23 -13.64 34.16 -12.80
C GLU A 23 -14.00 32.72 -12.41
N GLU A 24 -12.99 31.95 -12.10
CA GLU A 24 -13.12 30.60 -11.57
C GLU A 24 -12.55 30.55 -10.16
N THR A 25 -13.26 29.85 -9.27
CA THR A 25 -12.84 29.65 -7.89
C THR A 25 -12.49 28.18 -7.70
N GLN A 26 -11.32 27.91 -7.20
CA GLN A 26 -10.94 26.55 -6.82
C GLN A 26 -10.58 26.51 -5.36
N GLU A 27 -11.03 25.44 -4.70
CA GLU A 27 -10.72 25.21 -3.31
C GLU A 27 -9.54 24.26 -3.19
N ILE A 28 -8.59 24.63 -2.35
CA ILE A 28 -7.46 23.80 -1.99
C ILE A 28 -7.60 23.49 -0.50
N GLU A 29 -7.71 22.21 -0.18
CA GLU A 29 -7.85 21.77 1.20
C GLU A 29 -6.51 21.28 1.70
N TYR A 30 -6.02 21.91 2.76
CA TYR A 30 -4.77 21.50 3.44
C TYR A 30 -5.16 20.63 4.61
N ARG A 31 -4.57 19.45 4.69
CA ARG A 31 -4.77 18.53 5.82
C ARG A 31 -3.46 18.13 6.45
N LYS A 32 -3.47 18.03 7.77
CA LYS A 32 -2.34 17.51 8.53
C LYS A 32 -2.85 16.55 9.59
N ASP A 33 -2.25 15.38 9.62
CA ASP A 33 -2.52 14.38 10.66
C ASP A 33 -1.36 14.43 11.64
N LEU A 34 -1.62 14.92 12.85
CA LEU A 34 -0.56 15.11 13.84
C LEU A 34 0.01 13.80 14.36
N PHE A 35 -0.74 12.70 14.25
CA PHE A 35 -0.24 11.40 14.68
C PHE A 35 0.80 10.86 13.70
N THR A 36 0.50 10.89 12.41
CA THR A 36 1.40 10.37 11.37
C THR A 36 2.43 11.40 10.91
N GLY A 37 2.11 12.72 11.04
CA GLY A 37 2.86 13.79 10.43
C GLY A 37 2.60 14.00 8.92
N UNK A 38 1.82 13.29 8.15
CA UNK A 38 1.53 13.42 6.93
C UNK A 38 0.82 14.58 6.71
N GLU A 39 1.20 15.33 5.76
CA GLU A 39 0.55 16.56 5.29
C GLU A 39 0.20 16.43 3.83
N CYS A 40 -0.99 16.91 3.45
CA CYS A 40 -1.36 16.88 2.03
C CYS A 40 -2.16 18.12 1.66
N ARG A 41 -2.22 18.37 0.34
CA ARG A 41 -3.03 19.43 -0.26
C ARG A 41 -3.96 18.75 -1.25
N ILE A 42 -5.26 18.90 -1.06
CA ILE A 42 -6.27 18.25 -1.87
C ILE A 42 -6.89 19.28 -2.82
N ASN A 43 -6.82 19.02 -4.12
CA ASN A 43 -7.50 19.82 -5.13
C ASN A 43 -8.13 18.87 -6.15
N ILE A 44 -9.43 18.63 -6.01
CA ILE A 44 -10.15 17.69 -6.86
C ILE A 44 -10.28 18.17 -8.31
N GLN A 45 -10.07 19.47 -8.57
CA GLN A 45 -10.12 19.98 -9.94
C GLN A 45 -8.91 19.56 -10.80
N ARG A 46 -7.81 19.18 -10.14
CA ARG A 46 -6.61 18.73 -10.86
C ARG A 46 -6.87 17.48 -11.71
N SER A 47 -7.78 16.63 -11.27
CA SER A 47 -8.12 15.41 -12.03
C SER A 47 -8.74 15.73 -13.39
N LYS A 48 -9.39 16.89 -13.52
CA LYS A 48 -9.97 17.35 -14.81
C LYS A 48 -8.88 17.67 -15.82
N ARG A 49 -7.80 18.31 -15.35
CA ARG A 49 -6.65 18.65 -16.23
C ARG A 49 -6.01 17.39 -16.82
N VAL A 50 -5.84 16.38 -15.98
CA VAL A 50 -5.24 15.12 -16.43
C VAL A 50 -6.13 14.46 -17.48
N LYS A 51 -7.44 14.46 -17.27
CA LYS A 51 -8.38 13.87 -18.22
C LYS A 51 -8.37 14.60 -19.57
N GLN A 52 -8.23 15.93 -19.54
CA GLN A 52 -8.17 16.73 -20.78
C GLN A 52 -6.85 16.50 -21.52
N ALA A 53 -5.74 16.37 -20.80
CA ALA A 53 -4.43 16.16 -21.41
C ALA A 53 -4.25 14.72 -21.91
N SER A 54 -4.93 13.75 -21.28
CA SER A 54 -4.82 12.34 -21.62
C SER A 54 -6.03 11.90 -22.47
N SER A 55 -6.26 12.58 -23.58
CA SER A 55 -7.34 12.18 -24.51
C SER A 55 -7.10 10.82 -25.18
N UNK A 56 -6.14 10.24 -24.92
CA UNK A 56 -5.92 9.10 -25.40
C UNK A 56 -6.81 8.17 -24.93
N GLN A 57 -7.40 7.68 -25.76
CA GLN A 57 -8.26 6.56 -25.49
C GLN A 57 -7.45 5.45 -24.83
N GLU A 58 -8.05 4.85 -23.86
CA GLU A 58 -7.46 3.72 -23.18
C GLU A 58 -7.12 2.62 -24.19
N ASN A 59 -5.83 2.42 -24.45
CA ASN A 59 -5.39 1.33 -25.31
C ASN A 59 -4.85 0.20 -24.44
N SER A 60 -5.77 -0.60 -23.89
CA SER A 60 -5.42 -1.75 -23.06
C SER A 60 -4.58 -2.77 -23.85
N ALA A 61 -4.77 -2.83 -25.16
CA ALA A 61 -3.96 -3.69 -26.03
C ALA A 61 -2.51 -3.23 -26.07
N GLU A 62 -2.28 -1.91 -26.08
CA GLU A 62 -0.93 -1.36 -26.08
C GLU A 62 -0.21 -1.66 -24.76
N VAL A 63 -0.91 -1.51 -23.65
CA VAL A 63 -0.35 -1.84 -22.33
C VAL A 63 -0.03 -3.34 -22.26
N THR A 64 -0.92 -4.19 -22.76
CA THR A 64 -0.69 -5.64 -22.83
C THR A 64 0.54 -5.95 -23.70
N ALA A 65 0.69 -5.28 -24.83
CA ALA A 65 1.86 -5.43 -25.71
C ALA A 65 3.16 -5.02 -25.00
N MET A 66 3.13 -3.96 -24.28
CA MET A 66 4.28 -3.55 -23.47
C MET A 66 4.67 -4.59 -22.40
N UNK A 67 3.77 -5.13 -21.75
CA UNK A 67 3.95 -6.01 -20.85
C UNK A 67 4.53 -7.18 -21.35
N ASN A 68 3.99 -7.69 -22.47
CA ASN A 68 4.46 -8.92 -23.11
C ASN A 68 5.89 -8.82 -23.68
N LYS A 69 6.32 -7.65 -24.11
CA LYS A 69 7.68 -7.47 -24.65
C LYS A 69 8.77 -7.87 -23.63
N THR A 70 8.49 -7.81 -22.35
CA THR A 70 9.47 -8.12 -21.31
C THR A 70 9.50 -9.61 -20.94
N LYS A 71 8.61 -10.41 -21.46
CA LYS A 71 8.42 -11.82 -21.05
C LYS A 71 9.62 -12.72 -21.33
N UNK A 72 10.09 -12.45 -22.23
CA UNK A 72 11.11 -13.25 -22.70
C UNK A 72 12.26 -13.36 -21.83
N ASN A 73 12.64 -12.18 -21.43
CA ASN A 73 13.84 -12.08 -20.58
C ASN A 73 13.50 -11.91 -19.09
N CYS A 74 12.28 -12.16 -18.71
CA CYS A 74 11.85 -11.96 -17.31
C CYS A 74 12.54 -12.95 -16.37
N PHE A 75 13.22 -12.43 -15.36
CA PHE A 75 13.94 -13.23 -14.37
C PHE A 75 13.00 -14.12 -13.54
N PHE A 76 11.75 -13.70 -13.39
CA PHE A 76 10.79 -14.37 -12.50
C PHE A 76 9.87 -15.37 -13.23
N CYS A 77 9.91 -15.38 -14.56
CA CYS A 77 9.15 -16.41 -15.32
C CYS A 77 9.77 -17.78 -15.14
N PRO A 78 9.01 -18.88 -15.15
CA PRO A 78 9.51 -20.24 -14.89
C PRO A 78 10.81 -20.64 -15.61
N UNK A 79 10.95 -20.12 -16.56
CA UNK A 79 12.00 -20.33 -17.33
C UNK A 79 13.24 -19.91 -16.81
N ASN A 80 13.15 -18.95 -16.34
CA ASN A 80 14.34 -18.26 -15.80
C ASN A 80 14.48 -18.28 -14.25
N UNK A 81 13.48 -18.48 -13.56
CA UNK A 81 13.41 -18.40 -12.27
C UNK A 81 14.48 -19.01 -11.65
N GLU A 82 14.86 -20.30 -12.05
CA GLU A 82 15.94 -21.09 -11.43
C GLU A 82 17.33 -20.52 -11.66
N LYS A 83 17.56 -20.02 -12.86
CA LYS A 83 18.88 -19.56 -13.29
C LYS A 83 19.19 -18.13 -12.87
N CYS A 84 18.17 -17.29 -12.74
CA CYS A 84 18.35 -15.84 -12.61
C CYS A 84 18.04 -15.29 -11.22
N THR A 85 17.55 -16.11 -10.29
CA THR A 85 17.23 -15.63 -8.95
C THR A 85 18.13 -16.27 -7.90
N PRO A 86 18.51 -15.53 -6.84
CA PRO A 86 19.33 -16.08 -5.76
C PRO A 86 18.60 -17.16 -4.97
N LYS A 87 19.36 -17.84 -4.14
CA LYS A 87 18.88 -18.95 -3.32
C LYS A 87 19.18 -18.69 -1.84
N UNK A 88 18.36 -18.99 -0.92
CA UNK A 88 18.49 -18.81 0.31
C UNK A 88 19.53 -19.70 0.66
N THR A 89 20.41 -19.60 1.63
CA THR A 89 21.46 -20.47 2.19
C THR A 89 21.03 -21.06 3.53
N GLY A 90 21.54 -22.21 3.82
CA GLY A 90 21.27 -22.86 5.09
C GLY A 90 19.88 -23.47 5.23
N LEU A 91 19.19 -23.65 4.13
CA LEU A 91 17.88 -24.30 4.08
C LEU A 91 17.94 -25.55 3.24
N ASN A 92 17.10 -26.52 3.57
CA ASN A 92 16.95 -27.74 2.75
C ASN A 92 16.42 -27.41 1.36
N GLU A 93 15.54 -26.42 1.30
CA GLU A 93 15.00 -25.92 0.03
C GLU A 93 15.60 -24.56 -0.28
N GLU A 94 16.12 -24.42 -1.46
CA GLU A 94 16.83 -23.20 -1.88
C GLU A 94 15.91 -21.99 -2.07
N ARG A 95 14.61 -22.25 -2.18
CA ARG A 95 13.57 -21.22 -2.28
C ARG A 95 12.36 -21.67 -1.48
N ILE A 96 11.55 -20.70 -1.05
CA ILE A 96 10.33 -20.98 -0.28
C ILE A 96 9.15 -21.04 -1.26
N MET A 97 8.46 -22.18 -1.27
CA MET A 97 7.31 -22.38 -2.15
C MET A 97 6.05 -22.51 -1.30
N VAL A 98 5.02 -21.71 -1.62
CA VAL A 98 3.67 -21.87 -1.05
C VAL A 98 2.67 -21.70 -2.19
N GLY A 99 2.03 -22.80 -2.57
CA GLY A 99 1.17 -22.81 -3.77
C GLY A 99 2.01 -22.38 -4.97
N GLU A 100 1.56 -21.38 -5.70
CA GLU A 100 2.29 -20.85 -6.86
C GLU A 100 3.32 -19.79 -6.48
N SER A 101 3.33 -19.33 -5.24
CA SER A 101 4.26 -18.28 -4.80
C SER A 101 5.64 -18.84 -4.54
N CYS A 102 6.65 -18.12 -5.00
CA CYS A 102 8.05 -18.49 -4.82
C CYS A 102 8.79 -17.32 -4.19
N ALA A 103 9.39 -17.52 -2.99
CA ALA A 103 10.14 -16.47 -2.32
C ALA A 103 11.63 -16.82 -2.28
N PHE A 104 12.47 -15.81 -2.52
CA PHE A 104 13.93 -15.95 -2.63
C PHE A 104 14.60 -14.61 -2.28
N PRO A 105 15.92 -14.61 -1.99
CA PRO A 105 16.62 -13.36 -1.71
C PRO A 105 16.63 -12.42 -2.91
N ASN A 106 16.62 -11.12 -2.66
CA ASN A 106 16.78 -10.10 -3.72
C ASN A 106 18.26 -10.05 -4.12
N LEU A 107 18.52 -10.01 -5.43
CA LEU A 107 19.87 -9.95 -5.96
C LEU A 107 20.59 -8.64 -5.61
N PHE A 108 19.85 -7.56 -5.46
CA PHE A 108 20.39 -6.22 -5.16
C PHE A 108 19.74 -5.67 -3.90
N PRO A 109 20.12 -6.20 -2.72
CA PRO A 109 19.43 -5.83 -1.48
C PRO A 109 19.74 -4.40 -1.03
N PHE A 110 18.79 -3.80 -0.31
CA PHE A 110 19.01 -2.52 0.35
C PHE A 110 18.51 -2.55 1.81
N GLY A 111 18.54 -3.72 2.42
CA GLY A 111 18.21 -3.93 3.82
C GLY A 111 19.00 -5.11 4.35
N LEU A 112 18.95 -5.34 5.66
CA LEU A 112 19.67 -6.43 6.32
C LEU A 112 19.28 -7.78 5.72
N TYR A 113 17.98 -8.01 5.56
CA TYR A 113 17.44 -9.11 4.77
C TYR A 113 16.46 -8.51 3.77
N HIS A 114 16.60 -8.88 2.51
CA HIS A 114 15.74 -8.35 1.45
C HIS A 114 15.36 -9.52 0.53
N GLY A 115 14.09 -9.85 0.49
CA GLY A 115 13.57 -10.93 -0.33
C GLY A 115 12.57 -10.45 -1.36
N VAL A 116 12.24 -11.36 -2.27
CA VAL A 116 11.22 -11.18 -3.30
C VAL A 116 10.28 -12.38 -3.20
N ALA A 117 8.98 -12.18 -3.39
CA ALA A 117 8.02 -13.28 -3.48
C ALA A 117 7.11 -13.03 -4.69
N THR A 118 7.12 -13.96 -5.65
CA THR A 118 6.20 -13.87 -6.80
C THR A 118 4.81 -14.33 -6.36
N PHE A 119 3.77 -13.92 -7.11
CA PHE A 119 2.41 -14.39 -6.84
C PHE A 119 2.12 -15.70 -7.54
N SER A 120 2.60 -15.86 -8.77
CA SER A 120 2.32 -17.04 -9.58
C SER A 120 3.36 -17.18 -10.68
N THR A 121 3.17 -18.16 -11.56
CA THR A 121 4.02 -18.37 -12.73
C THR A 121 3.66 -17.44 -13.90
N GLU A 122 2.55 -16.71 -13.79
CA GLU A 122 2.10 -15.82 -14.87
C GLU A 122 2.94 -14.57 -14.95
N HIS A 123 3.35 -14.20 -16.17
CA HIS A 123 4.20 -13.05 -16.39
C HIS A 123 3.51 -11.74 -16.04
N PHE A 124 2.20 -11.67 -16.20
CA PHE A 124 1.41 -10.49 -15.91
C PHE A 124 0.04 -10.88 -15.39
N LEU A 125 -0.43 -10.15 -14.40
CA LEU A 125 -1.80 -10.26 -13.89
C LEU A 125 -2.40 -8.86 -13.84
N ASP A 126 -3.60 -8.73 -14.40
CA ASP A 126 -4.39 -7.51 -14.23
C ASP A 126 -5.07 -7.56 -12.85
N LEU A 127 -5.53 -6.43 -12.37
CA LEU A 127 -6.06 -6.30 -11.01
C LEU A 127 -7.14 -7.34 -10.66
N PRO A 128 -8.13 -7.63 -11.52
CA PRO A 128 -9.14 -8.64 -11.17
C PRO A 128 -8.61 -10.07 -11.10
N GLN A 129 -7.40 -10.32 -11.60
CA GLN A 129 -6.82 -11.68 -11.61
C GLN A 129 -6.13 -12.05 -10.30
N PHE A 130 -5.92 -11.08 -9.40
CA PHE A 130 -5.36 -11.37 -8.07
C PHE A 130 -6.47 -11.93 -7.19
N SER A 131 -6.42 -13.25 -6.96
CA SER A 131 -7.37 -13.92 -6.08
C SER A 131 -6.93 -13.88 -4.63
N ILE A 132 -7.85 -14.15 -3.72
CA ILE A 132 -7.51 -14.31 -2.30
C ILE A 132 -6.43 -15.37 -2.14
N GLU A 133 -6.53 -16.49 -2.85
CA GLU A 133 -5.55 -17.58 -2.75
C GLU A 133 -4.14 -17.13 -3.17
N LEU A 134 -4.02 -16.39 -4.29
CA LEU A 134 -2.71 -15.92 -4.74
C LEU A 134 -2.08 -14.97 -3.73
N ILE A 135 -2.85 -14.03 -3.20
CA ILE A 135 -2.34 -13.07 -2.21
C ILE A 135 -1.99 -13.79 -0.90
N LEU A 136 -2.85 -14.71 -0.46
CA LEU A 136 -2.63 -15.48 0.76
C LEU A 136 -1.34 -16.31 0.68
N ASN A 137 -1.12 -16.99 -0.45
CA ASN A 137 0.08 -17.80 -0.65
C ASN A 137 1.34 -16.93 -0.65
N ASN A 138 1.28 -15.75 -1.30
CA ASN A 138 2.39 -14.81 -1.28
C ASN A 138 2.70 -14.32 0.14
N LEU A 139 1.66 -13.98 0.91
CA LEU A 139 1.84 -13.58 2.31
C LEU A 139 2.47 -14.68 3.14
N LYS A 140 2.01 -15.92 2.97
CA LYS A 140 2.55 -17.07 3.71
C LYS A 140 4.02 -17.30 3.35
N ALA A 141 4.37 -17.26 2.07
CA ALA A 141 5.76 -17.41 1.63
C ALA A 141 6.63 -16.28 2.20
N SER A 142 6.10 -15.05 2.19
CA SER A 142 6.81 -13.88 2.72
C SER A 142 7.05 -14.01 4.23
N ILE A 143 6.06 -14.45 4.98
CA ILE A 143 6.17 -14.61 6.43
C ILE A 143 7.18 -15.71 6.77
N LEU A 144 7.21 -16.81 6.00
CA LEU A 144 8.24 -17.83 6.17
C LEU A 144 9.64 -17.25 5.95
N PHE A 145 9.80 -16.40 4.93
CA PHE A 145 11.07 -15.71 4.70
C PHE A 145 11.45 -14.85 5.92
N MET A 146 10.49 -14.09 6.47
CA MET A 146 10.72 -13.26 7.65
C MET A 146 11.15 -14.09 8.87
N GLU A 147 10.47 -15.22 9.09
CA GLU A 147 10.77 -16.11 10.22
C GLU A 147 12.16 -16.72 10.10
N ILE A 148 12.55 -17.14 8.88
CA ILE A 148 13.88 -17.68 8.62
C ILE A 148 14.93 -16.62 8.90
N ALA A 149 14.74 -15.40 8.40
CA ALA A 149 15.67 -14.30 8.62
C ALA A 149 15.84 -14.00 10.11
N SER A 150 14.73 -13.94 10.86
CA SER A 150 14.78 -13.65 12.30
C SER A 150 15.46 -14.77 13.11
N ARG A 151 15.34 -16.02 12.65
CA ARG A 151 16.04 -17.14 13.29
C ARG A 151 17.53 -17.13 12.99
N GLN A 152 17.92 -16.73 11.77
CA GLN A 152 19.34 -16.68 11.39
C GLN A 152 20.04 -15.47 12.00
N GLU A 153 19.33 -14.38 12.21
CA GLU A 153 19.91 -13.14 12.70
C GLU A 153 18.94 -12.47 13.70
N SER A 154 19.34 -12.46 14.98
CA SER A 154 18.52 -11.90 16.05
C SER A 154 18.25 -10.39 15.88
N LYS A 155 19.06 -9.71 15.07
CA LYS A 155 18.89 -8.29 14.79
C LYS A 155 17.83 -8.02 13.70
N ALA A 156 17.37 -9.04 13.00
CA ALA A 156 16.33 -8.90 11.96
C ALA A 156 14.96 -8.78 12.65
N LYS A 157 14.54 -7.57 12.94
CA LYS A 157 13.40 -7.29 13.82
C LYS A 157 12.21 -6.59 13.18
N TYR A 158 12.43 -5.70 12.21
CA TYR A 158 11.36 -4.86 11.68
C TYR A 158 11.02 -5.26 10.25
N PRO A 159 9.96 -6.07 10.09
CA PRO A 159 9.60 -6.60 8.76
C PRO A 159 8.72 -5.62 7.99
N VAL A 160 8.93 -5.60 6.67
CA VAL A 160 8.08 -4.85 5.74
C VAL A 160 7.70 -5.81 4.60
N TRP A 161 6.44 -5.84 4.26
CA TRP A 161 5.92 -6.49 3.06
C TRP A 161 5.39 -5.39 2.16
N SER A 162 5.89 -5.32 0.93
CA SER A 162 5.52 -4.25 0.00
C SER A 162 5.30 -4.80 -1.40
N TRP A 163 4.44 -4.13 -2.16
CA TRP A 163 4.03 -4.56 -3.48
C TRP A 163 3.94 -3.34 -4.39
N ASN A 164 4.82 -3.30 -5.40
CA ASN A 164 4.77 -2.30 -6.46
C ASN A 164 4.23 -3.00 -7.70
N HIS A 165 3.11 -2.52 -8.23
CA HIS A 165 2.50 -3.12 -9.42
C HIS A 165 2.62 -2.19 -10.60
N LEU A 166 3.39 -2.61 -11.62
CA LEU A 166 3.69 -1.91 -12.88
C LEU A 166 4.69 -0.74 -12.72
N PRO A 167 5.35 -0.35 -13.82
CA PRO A 167 6.43 0.66 -13.75
C PRO A 167 6.02 2.04 -13.25
N SER A 168 4.80 2.50 -13.50
CA SER A 168 4.38 3.79 -12.95
C SER A 168 4.25 3.76 -11.42
N ALA A 169 4.25 2.56 -10.83
CA ALA A 169 4.31 2.36 -9.38
C ALA A 169 5.70 1.90 -8.94
N ALA A 170 6.73 2.14 -9.77
CA ALA A 170 8.14 1.83 -9.50
C ALA A 170 8.49 0.33 -9.51
N ALA A 171 7.67 -0.50 -10.14
CA ALA A 171 8.04 -1.90 -10.34
C ALA A 171 9.04 -1.97 -11.51
N SER A 172 10.23 -2.49 -11.25
CA SER A 172 11.25 -2.65 -12.30
C SER A 172 11.01 -3.92 -13.13
N ILE A 173 10.24 -4.87 -12.62
CA ILE A 173 9.91 -6.13 -13.28
C ILE A 173 8.39 -6.25 -13.35
N ILE A 174 7.87 -6.54 -14.54
CA ILE A 174 6.42 -6.65 -14.79
C ILE A 174 5.80 -7.85 -14.06
N HIS A 175 6.50 -8.98 -13.99
CA HIS A 175 6.02 -10.18 -13.34
C HIS A 175 5.58 -9.85 -11.91
N PRO A 176 4.33 -10.10 -11.52
CA PRO A 176 3.83 -9.65 -10.22
C PRO A 176 4.60 -10.26 -9.06
N HIS A 177 5.07 -9.40 -8.19
CA HIS A 177 5.88 -9.82 -7.04
C HIS A 177 5.80 -8.80 -5.92
N THR A 178 6.11 -9.25 -4.73
CA THR A 178 6.26 -8.40 -3.55
C THR A 178 7.72 -8.37 -3.13
N GLN A 179 8.06 -7.41 -2.31
CA GLN A 179 9.37 -7.31 -1.69
C GLN A 179 9.21 -7.44 -0.17
N ILE A 180 10.18 -8.11 0.43
CA ILE A 180 10.21 -8.39 1.87
C ILE A 180 11.50 -7.80 2.42
N LEU A 181 11.37 -6.89 3.38
CA LEU A 181 12.53 -6.32 4.06
C LEU A 181 12.44 -6.64 5.54
N ILE A 182 13.59 -6.97 6.15
CA ILE A 182 13.65 -7.05 7.61
C ILE A 182 14.95 -6.39 8.04
N ASP A 183 14.83 -5.31 8.79
CA ASP A 183 15.99 -4.55 9.26
C ASP A 183 16.10 -4.57 10.79
N GLU A 184 17.27 -4.16 11.28
CA GLU A 184 17.53 -4.04 12.71
C GLU A 184 16.71 -2.89 13.32
N GLU A 185 16.57 -1.80 12.59
CA GLU A 185 15.86 -0.62 13.03
C GLU A 185 14.66 -0.34 12.11
N PRO A 186 13.58 0.25 12.63
CA PRO A 186 12.47 0.64 11.77
C PRO A 186 12.87 1.84 10.91
N THR A 187 12.20 2.00 9.76
CA THR A 187 12.38 3.23 8.97
C THR A 187 11.97 4.44 9.82
N PRO A 188 12.43 5.66 9.47
CA PRO A 188 12.07 6.85 10.26
C PRO A 188 10.58 7.05 10.44
N PHE A 189 9.78 6.80 9.39
CA PHE A 189 8.33 6.93 9.48
C PHE A 189 7.74 5.84 10.38
N GLN A 190 8.20 4.58 10.23
CA GLN A 190 7.74 3.47 11.07
C GLN A 190 8.08 3.74 12.55
N ALA A 191 9.28 4.25 12.82
CA ALA A 191 9.70 4.59 14.18
C ALA A 191 8.76 5.62 14.82
N LYS A 192 8.37 6.63 14.03
CA LYS A 192 7.44 7.67 14.50
C LYS A 192 6.08 7.05 14.84
N LEU A 193 5.56 6.17 13.98
CA LEU A 193 4.27 5.52 14.23
C LEU A 193 4.29 4.69 15.51
N ILE A 194 5.36 3.93 15.72
CA ILE A 194 5.50 3.09 16.93
C ILE A 194 5.58 4.00 18.17
N GLU A 195 6.43 5.01 18.14
CA GLU A 195 6.63 5.91 19.29
C GLU A 195 5.34 6.68 19.62
N ASN A 196 4.64 7.18 18.62
CA ASN A 196 3.39 7.91 18.86
C ASN A 196 2.29 6.97 19.37
N SER A 197 2.30 5.71 18.94
CA SER A 197 1.38 4.71 19.47
C SER A 197 1.66 4.45 20.95
N ARG A 198 2.94 4.32 21.31
CA ARG A 198 3.37 4.13 22.70
C ARG A 198 2.97 5.31 23.57
N LYS A 199 3.21 6.54 23.09
CA LYS A 199 2.85 7.76 23.82
C LYS A 199 1.35 7.87 24.05
N TYR A 200 0.56 7.58 23.02
CA TYR A 200 -0.89 7.64 23.12
C TYR A 200 -1.40 6.62 24.17
N PHE A 201 -0.86 5.41 24.13
CA PHE A 201 -1.23 4.38 25.08
C PHE A 201 -0.84 4.76 26.52
N ALA A 202 0.35 5.34 26.71
CA ALA A 202 0.82 5.78 28.03
C ALA A 202 -0.09 6.85 28.62
N GLN A 203 -0.65 7.74 27.77
CA GLN A 203 -1.49 8.84 28.24
C GLN A 203 -2.95 8.47 28.40
N THR A 204 -3.46 7.52 27.61
CA THR A 204 -4.89 7.23 27.58
C THR A 204 -5.27 5.82 28.06
N GLY A 205 -4.32 4.90 28.10
CA GLY A 205 -4.60 3.50 28.36
C GLY A 205 -5.27 2.76 27.21
N GLN A 206 -5.35 3.39 26.03
CA GLN A 206 -6.04 2.85 24.87
C GLN A 206 -5.12 2.78 23.66
N SER A 207 -5.37 1.81 22.78
CA SER A 207 -4.69 1.75 21.50
C SER A 207 -5.21 2.87 20.59
N TYR A 208 -4.29 3.66 20.03
CA TYR A 208 -4.66 4.68 19.04
C TYR A 208 -5.40 4.05 17.85
N TRP A 209 -4.92 2.88 17.39
CA TRP A 209 -5.44 2.25 16.18
C TRP A 209 -6.86 1.73 16.36
N LEU A 210 -7.16 1.15 17.52
CA LEU A 210 -8.52 0.69 17.81
C LEU A 210 -9.46 1.88 18.03
N LYS A 211 -8.96 2.94 18.63
CA LYS A 211 -9.73 4.18 18.81
C LYS A 211 -10.03 4.81 17.45
N LEU A 212 -9.04 4.84 16.55
CA LEU A 212 -9.21 5.36 15.19
C LEU A 212 -10.32 4.61 14.44
N ILE A 213 -10.28 3.27 14.50
CA ILE A 213 -11.31 2.44 13.84
C ILE A 213 -12.70 2.80 14.39
N ALA A 214 -12.83 2.87 15.72
CA ALA A 214 -14.12 3.16 16.36
C ALA A 214 -14.64 4.54 15.97
N GLU A 215 -13.77 5.55 15.99
CA GLU A 215 -14.17 6.93 15.65
C GLU A 215 -14.57 7.07 14.18
N GLU A 216 -13.82 6.45 13.27
CA GLU A 216 -14.13 6.53 11.84
C GLU A 216 -15.41 5.75 11.52
N LYS A 217 -15.64 4.64 12.20
CA LYS A 217 -16.85 3.84 12.04
C LYS A 217 -18.08 4.62 12.49
N GLU A 218 -17.99 5.32 13.62
CA GLU A 218 -19.07 6.15 14.15
C GLU A 218 -19.34 7.37 13.25
N ALA A 219 -18.28 8.03 12.78
CA ALA A 219 -18.42 9.23 11.95
C ALA A 219 -18.99 8.93 10.55
N LYS A 220 -18.76 7.72 10.02
CA LYS A 220 -19.27 7.28 8.71
C LYS A 220 -18.84 8.15 7.54
N GLU A 221 -17.69 8.79 7.66
CA GLU A 221 -17.15 9.64 6.59
C GLU A 221 -16.03 8.94 5.80
N ARG A 222 -15.08 8.34 6.52
CA ARG A 222 -13.91 7.70 5.89
C ARG A 222 -13.84 6.21 6.15
N PHE A 223 -14.76 5.64 6.88
CA PHE A 223 -14.81 4.20 7.08
C PHE A 223 -15.27 3.52 5.79
N ILE A 224 -14.51 2.51 5.34
CA ILE A 224 -14.81 1.78 4.10
C ILE A 224 -15.53 0.47 4.40
N GLY A 225 -15.01 -0.32 5.34
CA GLY A 225 -15.59 -1.61 5.67
C GLY A 225 -14.64 -2.45 6.50
N GLU A 226 -15.02 -3.71 6.69
CA GLU A 226 -14.15 -4.65 7.41
C GLU A 226 -14.44 -6.08 6.95
N VAL A 227 -13.45 -6.95 7.10
CA VAL A 227 -13.56 -8.37 6.79
C VAL A 227 -13.04 -9.16 7.98
N GLY A 228 -13.68 -10.29 8.26
CA GLY A 228 -13.32 -11.15 9.38
C GLY A 228 -14.17 -10.87 10.59
N ASN A 229 -13.85 -11.55 11.69
CA ASN A 229 -14.68 -11.45 12.90
C ASN A 229 -14.40 -10.15 13.65
N LYS A 230 -15.27 -9.86 14.61
CA LYS A 230 -15.25 -8.62 15.38
C LYS A 230 -13.90 -8.33 16.03
N ASP A 231 -13.26 -9.37 16.56
CA ASP A 231 -12.05 -9.19 17.38
C ASP A 231 -10.75 -9.32 16.60
N ASN A 232 -10.74 -10.11 15.51
CA ASN A 232 -9.52 -10.45 14.77
C ASN A 232 -9.56 -10.05 13.31
N GLY A 233 -10.57 -9.31 12.88
CA GLY A 233 -10.70 -8.91 11.48
C GLY A 233 -9.74 -7.80 11.07
N VAL A 234 -9.91 -7.35 9.83
CA VAL A 234 -9.17 -6.23 9.26
C VAL A 234 -10.18 -5.13 8.94
N ALA A 235 -9.94 -3.93 9.47
CA ALA A 235 -10.77 -2.76 9.19
C ALA A 235 -10.09 -1.91 8.11
N VAL A 236 -10.91 -1.33 7.23
CA VAL A 236 -10.42 -0.53 6.11
C VAL A 236 -11.06 0.85 6.16
N LEU A 237 -10.22 1.88 6.04
CA LEU A 237 -10.71 3.27 6.01
C LEU A 237 -9.85 4.10 5.06
N ALA A 238 -10.40 5.22 4.61
CA ALA A 238 -9.64 6.19 3.83
C ALA A 238 -8.83 7.05 4.79
N SER A 239 -7.55 7.24 4.48
CA SER A 239 -6.66 8.04 5.34
C SER A 239 -7.08 9.50 5.35
N TYR A 240 -7.04 10.13 6.52
CA TYR A 240 -7.41 11.54 6.65
C TYR A 240 -6.48 12.46 5.83
N ALA A 241 -5.18 12.22 5.94
CA ALA A 241 -4.15 12.96 5.18
C ALA A 241 -3.34 11.95 4.35
N PRO A 242 -3.85 11.59 3.18
CA PRO A 242 -3.22 10.55 2.36
C PRO A 242 -1.91 11.01 1.73
N VAL A 243 -1.07 10.03 1.39
CA VAL A 243 0.18 10.26 0.65
C VAL A 243 0.04 9.84 -0.81
N GLY A 244 -1.13 9.41 -1.22
CA GLY A 244 -1.41 9.04 -2.60
C GLY A 244 -2.88 9.08 -2.89
N ASN A 245 -3.22 9.09 -4.17
CA ASN A 245 -4.61 9.10 -4.59
C ASN A 245 -5.27 7.76 -4.27
N ASN A 246 -6.55 7.81 -3.94
CA ASN A 246 -7.38 6.63 -3.65
C ASN A 246 -6.82 5.78 -2.50
N GLU A 247 -6.15 6.43 -1.53
CA GLU A 247 -5.50 5.71 -0.44
C GLU A 247 -6.50 5.06 0.50
N ALA A 248 -6.22 3.79 0.82
CA ALA A 248 -6.93 3.06 1.87
C ALA A 248 -5.92 2.56 2.89
N LEU A 249 -6.33 2.59 4.15
CA LEU A 249 -5.58 2.11 5.29
C LEU A 249 -6.26 0.82 5.77
N LEU A 250 -5.49 -0.28 5.84
CA LEU A 250 -5.99 -1.59 6.25
C LEU A 250 -5.36 -1.92 7.61
N ILE A 251 -6.19 -2.07 8.64
CA ILE A 251 -5.71 -2.20 10.02
C ILE A 251 -6.11 -3.56 10.57
N PHE A 252 -5.12 -4.36 10.97
CA PHE A 252 -5.38 -5.60 11.70
C PHE A 252 -5.84 -5.23 13.11
N LYS A 253 -6.97 -5.78 13.55
CA LYS A 253 -7.51 -5.42 14.87
C LYS A 253 -6.72 -6.01 16.03
N ASN A 254 -6.03 -7.12 15.83
CA ASN A 254 -5.38 -7.83 16.92
C ASN A 254 -4.05 -8.47 16.51
N ALA A 255 -3.12 -7.64 16.04
CA ALA A 255 -1.76 -8.07 15.73
C ALA A 255 -0.87 -6.85 15.59
N SER A 256 0.30 -6.88 16.17
CA SER A 256 1.27 -5.79 16.05
C SER A 256 2.33 -6.09 14.99
N THR A 257 2.50 -7.37 14.63
CA THR A 257 3.53 -7.75 13.67
C THR A 257 3.14 -9.09 13.01
N PHE A 258 3.88 -9.45 11.97
CA PHE A 258 3.55 -10.63 11.14
C PHE A 258 3.61 -11.95 11.90
N SER A 259 4.49 -12.09 12.89
CA SER A 259 4.61 -13.33 13.63
C SER A 259 3.38 -13.66 14.49
N GLU A 260 2.47 -12.70 14.67
CA GLU A 260 1.24 -12.90 15.43
C GLU A 260 0.06 -13.34 14.56
N LEU A 261 0.20 -13.30 13.22
CA LEU A 261 -0.95 -13.51 12.32
C LEU A 261 -1.29 -14.99 12.14
N ASN A 262 -2.58 -15.29 12.24
CA ASN A 262 -3.10 -16.61 11.91
C ASN A 262 -3.70 -16.61 10.50
N GLU A 263 -4.11 -17.77 10.02
CA GLU A 263 -4.62 -17.92 8.65
C GLU A 263 -5.89 -17.10 8.41
N GLU A 264 -6.76 -17.00 9.39
CA GLU A 264 -7.99 -16.20 9.28
C GLU A 264 -7.66 -14.72 9.08
N GLN A 265 -6.71 -14.18 9.85
CA GLN A 265 -6.29 -12.79 9.69
C GLN A 265 -5.65 -12.53 8.34
N LEU A 266 -4.80 -13.44 7.88
CA LEU A 266 -4.16 -13.32 6.55
C LEU A 266 -5.20 -13.39 5.44
N SER A 267 -6.16 -14.29 5.55
CA SER A 267 -7.24 -14.44 4.57
C SER A 267 -8.11 -13.17 4.54
N SER A 268 -8.42 -12.60 5.69
CA SER A 268 -9.19 -11.35 5.78
C SER A 268 -8.45 -10.19 5.12
N PHE A 269 -7.14 -10.10 5.34
CA PHE A 269 -6.31 -9.06 4.71
C PHE A 269 -6.30 -9.23 3.18
N ALA A 270 -6.09 -10.47 2.71
CA ALA A 270 -6.11 -10.77 1.29
C ALA A 270 -7.46 -10.39 0.67
N ALA A 271 -8.55 -10.72 1.36
CA ALA A 271 -9.91 -10.39 0.88
C ALA A 271 -10.10 -8.88 0.78
N CYS A 272 -9.59 -8.11 1.76
CA CYS A 272 -9.66 -6.64 1.71
C CYS A 272 -8.92 -6.12 0.48
N LEU A 273 -7.74 -6.64 0.19
CA LEU A 273 -6.96 -6.23 -0.98
C LEU A 273 -7.71 -6.53 -2.27
N VAL A 274 -8.31 -7.74 -2.38
CA VAL A 274 -9.07 -8.12 -3.58
C VAL A 274 -10.23 -7.14 -3.82
N LYS A 275 -10.95 -6.78 -2.75
CA LYS A 275 -12.07 -5.82 -2.84
C LYS A 275 -11.60 -4.44 -3.30
N ILE A 276 -10.48 -3.96 -2.75
CA ILE A 276 -9.92 -2.66 -3.13
C ILE A 276 -9.46 -2.69 -4.60
N LEU A 277 -8.80 -3.77 -5.03
CA LEU A 277 -8.34 -3.91 -6.42
C LEU A 277 -9.52 -3.93 -7.40
N GLN A 278 -10.64 -4.52 -7.00
CA GLN A 278 -11.86 -4.47 -7.81
C GLN A 278 -12.32 -3.01 -7.99
N GLY A 279 -12.35 -2.25 -6.93
CA GLY A 279 -12.72 -0.83 -6.99
C GLY A 279 -11.74 -0.02 -7.82
N TYR A 280 -10.44 -0.29 -7.68
CA TYR A 280 -9.41 0.35 -8.48
C TYR A 280 -9.62 0.08 -9.97
N LYS A 281 -9.86 -1.18 -10.33
CA LYS A 281 -10.09 -1.57 -11.73
C LYS A 281 -11.28 -0.80 -12.32
N GLU A 282 -12.37 -0.73 -11.59
CA GLU A 282 -13.57 -0.03 -12.07
C GLU A 282 -13.36 1.48 -12.17
N SER A 283 -12.41 2.03 -11.43
CA SER A 283 -12.04 3.46 -11.48
C SER A 283 -10.98 3.77 -12.54
N GLY A 284 -10.52 2.76 -13.29
CA GLY A 284 -9.52 2.95 -14.33
C GLY A 284 -8.08 2.91 -13.84
N VAL A 285 -7.85 2.49 -12.60
CA VAL A 285 -6.49 2.34 -12.04
C VAL A 285 -5.90 1.02 -12.53
N ASN A 286 -4.65 1.03 -13.00
CA ASN A 286 -3.95 -0.21 -13.35
C ASN A 286 -2.63 -0.39 -12.58
N ALA A 287 -2.16 0.64 -11.89
CA ALA A 287 -0.88 0.60 -11.16
C ALA A 287 -1.10 1.08 -9.73
N PHE A 288 -0.41 0.46 -8.78
CA PHE A 288 -0.62 0.77 -7.36
C PHE A 288 0.58 0.32 -6.54
N ASN A 289 0.66 0.86 -5.31
CA ASN A 289 1.60 0.38 -4.30
C ASN A 289 0.84 -0.06 -3.05
N VAL A 290 1.34 -1.11 -2.42
CA VAL A 290 0.94 -1.50 -1.06
C VAL A 290 2.19 -1.56 -0.21
N THR A 291 2.12 -1.12 1.04
CA THR A 291 3.19 -1.37 2.01
C THR A 291 2.60 -1.57 3.39
N THR A 292 3.34 -2.29 4.23
CA THR A 292 2.92 -2.58 5.60
C THR A 292 3.80 -1.83 6.60
N TYR A 293 3.26 -1.63 7.79
CA TYR A 293 3.92 -0.98 8.92
C TYR A 293 3.75 -1.90 10.12
N ALA A 294 4.77 -2.71 10.38
CA ALA A 294 4.74 -3.73 11.43
C ALA A 294 5.60 -3.32 12.62
N GLY A 295 5.18 -3.71 13.79
CA GLY A 295 6.02 -3.63 14.98
C GLY A 295 7.11 -4.70 14.93
N SER A 296 7.97 -4.70 15.94
CA SER A 296 9.08 -5.64 16.02
C SER A 296 8.60 -7.10 16.06
N MET A 297 9.33 -7.97 15.39
CA MET A 297 9.05 -9.42 15.35
C MET A 297 9.03 -10.06 16.73
N ASP A 298 9.71 -9.47 17.72
CA ASP A 298 9.70 -9.97 19.10
C ASP A 298 8.44 -9.57 19.88
N LYS A 299 7.51 -8.88 19.23
CA LYS A 299 6.20 -8.50 19.78
C LYS A 299 6.27 -7.51 20.96
N LYS A 300 7.39 -6.78 21.10
CA LYS A 300 7.54 -5.85 22.23
C LYS A 300 6.54 -4.69 22.17
N ASP A 301 6.00 -4.41 20.99
CA ASP A 301 5.06 -3.30 20.78
C ASP A 301 3.60 -3.71 20.85
N LYS A 302 3.27 -4.95 21.17
CA LYS A 302 1.92 -5.51 21.02
C LYS A 302 0.84 -4.82 21.85
N ASP A 303 1.20 -4.18 22.95
CA ASP A 303 0.20 -3.56 23.83
C ASP A 303 -0.36 -2.26 23.25
N TYR A 304 0.37 -1.61 22.36
CA TYR A 304 -0.02 -0.28 21.87
C TYR A 304 0.05 -0.11 20.36
N TYR A 305 0.68 -1.03 19.64
CA TYR A 305 0.88 -0.91 18.21
C TYR A 305 0.07 -1.93 17.43
N THR A 306 -0.35 -1.56 16.24
CA THR A 306 -1.15 -2.43 15.38
C THR A 306 -0.53 -2.47 13.97
N LEU A 307 -0.29 -3.68 13.49
CA LEU A 307 0.13 -3.92 12.11
C LEU A 307 -0.94 -3.37 11.18
N HIS A 308 -0.51 -2.57 10.21
CA HIS A 308 -1.44 -2.01 9.24
C HIS A 308 -0.73 -1.84 7.90
N ALA A 309 -1.51 -1.61 6.88
CA ALA A 309 -1.00 -1.43 5.52
C ALA A 309 -1.65 -0.22 4.89
N ARG A 310 -0.97 0.37 3.91
CA ARG A 310 -1.53 1.40 3.04
C ARG A 310 -1.47 0.91 1.61
N ILE A 311 -2.53 1.19 0.86
CA ILE A 311 -2.55 1.00 -0.59
C ILE A 311 -2.89 2.34 -1.23
N ILE A 312 -2.17 2.70 -2.29
CA ILE A 312 -2.41 3.92 -3.07
C ILE A 312 -2.47 3.56 -4.54
N SER A 313 -3.29 4.30 -5.30
CA SER A 313 -3.23 4.21 -6.75
C SER A 313 -2.05 5.06 -7.24
N ARG A 314 -1.47 4.66 -8.38
CA ARG A 314 -0.38 5.41 -9.01
C ARG A 314 -0.83 5.84 -10.42
N PRO A 315 -0.07 6.72 -11.06
CA PRO A 315 -0.44 7.14 -12.41
C PRO A 315 -0.67 5.94 -13.32
N LYS A 316 -1.70 6.02 -14.15
CA LYS A 316 -2.03 4.92 -15.05
C LYS A 316 -0.83 4.60 -15.93
N PHE A 317 -0.41 3.33 -15.94
CA PHE A 317 0.69 2.89 -16.78
C PHE A 317 0.24 2.86 -18.24
N GLN A 318 0.92 3.63 -19.07
CA GLN A 318 0.67 3.80 -20.49
C GLN A 318 1.94 4.40 -21.10
N PRO A 319 2.07 4.45 -22.45
CA PRO A 319 3.34 4.90 -23.05
C PRO A 319 3.85 6.25 -22.55
N LEU A 320 2.96 7.21 -22.34
CA LEU A 320 3.35 8.49 -21.74
C LEU A 320 2.46 8.75 -20.52
N TYR A 321 3.08 8.85 -19.36
CA TYR A 321 2.36 9.17 -18.13
C TYR A 321 3.17 10.19 -17.33
N THR A 322 2.47 10.98 -16.54
CA THR A 322 3.10 11.92 -15.61
C THR A 322 3.25 11.27 -14.26
N ASN A 323 4.46 11.27 -13.73
CA ASN A 323 4.72 10.76 -12.38
C ASN A 323 4.04 11.66 -11.35
N ASP A 324 3.43 11.09 -10.34
CA ASP A 324 2.75 11.85 -9.29
C ASP A 324 3.66 12.20 -8.12
N VAL A 325 4.94 11.81 -8.20
CA VAL A 325 5.94 12.20 -7.20
C VAL A 325 6.84 13.25 -7.83
N GLY A 326 6.50 14.51 -7.59
CA GLY A 326 7.27 15.65 -8.07
C GLY A 326 8.04 16.32 -6.92
N PHE A 327 8.32 17.61 -7.09
CA PHE A 327 9.15 18.34 -6.13
C PHE A 327 8.47 18.47 -4.76
N MET A 328 7.15 18.61 -4.74
CA MET A 328 6.45 18.77 -3.46
C MET A 328 6.57 17.48 -2.62
N GLU A 329 6.35 16.34 -3.24
CA GLU A 329 6.42 15.04 -2.54
C GLU A 329 7.87 14.69 -2.20
N LYS A 330 8.77 14.83 -3.17
CA LYS A 330 10.16 14.36 -3.05
C LYS A 330 11.00 15.23 -2.11
N PHE A 331 10.83 16.56 -2.18
CA PHE A 331 11.69 17.50 -1.45
C PHE A 331 11.00 18.19 -0.28
N HIS A 332 9.68 18.39 -0.36
CA HIS A 332 8.96 19.13 0.69
C HIS A 332 8.07 18.23 1.54
N TYR A 333 7.99 16.93 1.24
CA TYR A 333 7.20 15.96 2.00
C TYR A 333 5.75 16.39 2.18
N ALA A 334 5.20 17.06 1.16
CA ALA A 334 3.83 17.51 1.13
C ALA A 334 3.15 16.88 -0.09
N TRP A 335 2.10 16.12 0.14
CA TRP A 335 1.52 15.26 -0.90
C TRP A 335 0.40 16.00 -1.62
N ILE A 336 0.43 15.98 -2.95
CA ILE A 336 -0.59 16.64 -3.79
C ILE A 336 -1.60 15.59 -4.18
N ILE A 337 -2.85 15.77 -3.75
CA ILE A 337 -3.91 14.75 -3.82
C ILE A 337 -5.07 15.27 -4.66
N GLU A 338 -5.60 14.41 -5.52
CA GLU A 338 -6.71 14.72 -6.42
C GLU A 338 -8.00 14.02 -6.00
N THR A 339 -7.93 13.06 -5.07
CA THR A 339 -9.08 12.27 -4.63
C THR A 339 -9.36 12.56 -3.15
N LYS A 340 -10.52 13.10 -2.87
CA LYS A 340 -10.89 13.43 -1.49
C LYS A 340 -11.17 12.15 -0.71
N PRO A 341 -10.56 11.96 0.48
CA PRO A 341 -10.74 10.71 1.23
C PRO A 341 -12.19 10.30 1.48
N GLU A 342 -13.07 11.26 1.77
CA GLU A 342 -14.47 10.97 2.01
C GLU A 342 -15.15 10.41 0.75
N ASP A 343 -14.77 10.90 -0.43
CA ASP A 343 -15.29 10.38 -1.70
C ASP A 343 -14.71 8.99 -1.99
N VAL A 344 -13.44 8.77 -1.66
CA VAL A 344 -12.81 7.46 -1.80
C VAL A 344 -13.56 6.43 -0.96
N ALA A 345 -13.85 6.78 0.30
CA ALA A 345 -14.57 5.88 1.20
C ALA A 345 -15.96 5.57 0.67
N CYS A 346 -16.66 6.58 0.19
CA CYS A 346 -18.02 6.41 -0.36
C CYS A 346 -18.01 5.44 -1.55
N LYS A 347 -17.09 5.61 -2.48
CA LYS A 347 -16.98 4.76 -3.67
C LYS A 347 -16.53 3.34 -3.32
N MET A 348 -15.58 3.22 -2.41
CA MET A 348 -14.96 1.92 -2.10
C MET A 348 -15.86 1.04 -1.23
N SER A 349 -16.70 1.65 -0.36
CA SER A 349 -17.51 0.92 0.62
C SER A 349 -18.49 -0.07 -0.03
N LYS A 350 -18.92 0.18 -1.27
CA LYS A 350 -19.85 -0.73 -1.95
C LYS A 350 -19.24 -2.12 -2.20
N TYR A 351 -17.91 -2.22 -2.27
CA TYR A 351 -17.25 -3.51 -2.49
C TYR A 351 -17.11 -4.32 -1.19
N PHE A 352 -17.42 -3.69 -0.05
CA PHE A 352 -17.32 -4.31 1.27
C PHE A 352 -18.68 -4.70 1.87
N LYS A 353 -19.79 -4.45 1.15
CA LYS A 353 -21.15 -4.82 1.58
C LYS A 353 -21.48 -6.27 1.26
#